data_d1e2db18d1fe32f729cdb6e5320338ba
#
_entry.id   d1e2db18d1fe32f729cdb6e5320338ba
#
_cell.length_a   1.000
_cell.length_b   1.000
_cell.length_c   1.000
_cell.angle_alpha   90.00
_cell.angle_beta   90.00
_cell.angle_gamma   90.00
#
_symmetry.space_group_name_H-M   'P 1'
#
loop_
_entity.id
_entity.type
_entity.pdbx_description
1 polymer ?
#
loop_
_entity_poly.entity_id
_entity_poly.type
_entity_poly.pdbx_seq_one_letter_code
_entity_poly.pdbx_strand_id
1 'polypeptide(L)'
;KRTSHNTEVSYQRDLKKMAAYFEERGIYDIKDVGELELEGYLSYMERGQFASSTISRNVASIRALFQYLHQEGRIEKDPSLELKPPKVEKRMPEILSVDEVDRLLKQPNRTTPKGIRDSAMLELLYATGMRVSELLRLEMKDINLSLGYVVCRDEGKERVIPIGNICKTAMEKYLGEAREKFVKENETEFLFTNCSGNSMSRQGFWKVLKGYAEEAGIKHDITPHTLRHSFATHMLQNGADVKSVQEMLGHSDISTTQVYLNFGVAKM
;
A
#
# COMPACT_ATOMS: atom_id res chain seq x y z
N LYS A 1 3.91 -17.81 -14.32
CA LYS A 1 3.98 -17.40 -12.89
C LYS A 1 2.61 -16.85 -12.50
N ARG A 2 2.02 -17.33 -11.40
CA ARG A 2 0.80 -16.72 -10.85
C ARG A 2 1.14 -15.32 -10.36
N THR A 3 0.53 -14.33 -10.96
CA THR A 3 0.60 -12.93 -10.51
C THR A 3 -0.43 -12.70 -9.40
N SER A 4 -0.21 -11.68 -8.55
CA SER A 4 -1.22 -11.32 -7.55
C SER A 4 -2.47 -10.76 -8.23
N HIS A 5 -3.63 -10.90 -7.59
CA HIS A 5 -4.90 -10.36 -8.10
C HIS A 5 -4.80 -8.84 -8.41
N ASN A 6 -4.12 -8.07 -7.58
CA ASN A 6 -3.92 -6.64 -7.82
C ASN A 6 -3.08 -6.36 -9.07
N THR A 7 -2.09 -7.21 -9.36
CA THR A 7 -1.27 -7.14 -10.58
C THR A 7 -2.11 -7.45 -11.80
N GLU A 8 -2.95 -8.49 -11.74
CA GLU A 8 -3.86 -8.86 -12.84
C GLU A 8 -4.83 -7.74 -13.17
N VAL A 9 -5.50 -7.18 -12.17
CA VAL A 9 -6.43 -6.04 -12.35
C VAL A 9 -5.72 -4.82 -12.93
N SER A 10 -4.48 -4.55 -12.51
CA SER A 10 -3.69 -3.44 -13.02
C SER A 10 -3.29 -3.67 -14.49
N TYR A 11 -2.83 -4.88 -14.82
CA TYR A 11 -2.47 -5.25 -16.19
C TYR A 11 -3.68 -5.23 -17.12
N GLN A 12 -4.82 -5.75 -16.69
CA GLN A 12 -6.06 -5.66 -17.47
C GLN A 12 -6.45 -4.23 -17.80
N ARG A 13 -6.33 -3.31 -16.84
CA ARG A 13 -6.61 -1.89 -17.05
C ARG A 13 -5.64 -1.26 -18.03
N ASP A 14 -4.35 -1.56 -17.90
CA ASP A 14 -3.31 -1.06 -18.79
C ASP A 14 -3.51 -1.56 -20.23
N LEU A 15 -3.79 -2.85 -20.41
CA LEU A 15 -4.04 -3.46 -21.71
C LEU A 15 -5.34 -2.98 -22.37
N LYS A 16 -6.41 -2.77 -21.60
CA LYS A 16 -7.64 -2.15 -22.13
C LYS A 16 -7.40 -0.74 -22.65
N LYS A 17 -6.56 0.05 -21.97
CA LYS A 17 -6.20 1.38 -22.40
C LYS A 17 -5.39 1.35 -23.70
N MET A 18 -4.45 0.41 -23.82
CA MET A 18 -3.68 0.19 -25.04
C MET A 18 -4.59 -0.20 -26.20
N ALA A 19 -5.52 -1.15 -25.98
CA ALA A 19 -6.48 -1.58 -27.01
C ALA A 19 -7.33 -0.41 -27.51
N ALA A 20 -7.91 0.39 -26.62
CA ALA A 20 -8.68 1.58 -27.01
C ALA A 20 -7.86 2.57 -27.83
N TYR A 21 -6.58 2.79 -27.50
CA TYR A 21 -5.69 3.64 -28.28
C TYR A 21 -5.48 3.14 -29.70
N PHE A 22 -5.37 1.82 -29.89
CA PHE A 22 -5.21 1.21 -31.22
C PHE A 22 -6.52 1.21 -32.01
N GLU A 23 -7.64 0.90 -31.37
CA GLU A 23 -8.98 0.96 -31.99
C GLU A 23 -9.27 2.35 -32.55
N GLU A 24 -8.97 3.43 -31.83
CA GLU A 24 -9.10 4.83 -32.30
C GLU A 24 -8.25 5.12 -33.55
N ARG A 25 -7.25 4.30 -33.85
CA ARG A 25 -6.34 4.41 -35.01
C ARG A 25 -6.63 3.39 -36.11
N GLY A 26 -7.72 2.64 -35.97
CA GLY A 26 -8.15 1.65 -36.94
C GLY A 26 -7.37 0.34 -36.90
N ILE A 27 -6.63 0.08 -35.81
CA ILE A 27 -5.91 -1.18 -35.59
C ILE A 27 -6.76 -2.04 -34.69
N TYR A 28 -7.35 -3.10 -35.22
CA TYR A 28 -8.31 -3.97 -34.53
C TYR A 28 -7.76 -5.38 -34.26
N ASP A 29 -6.70 -5.80 -34.96
CA ASP A 29 -6.04 -7.09 -34.72
C ASP A 29 -4.71 -6.85 -34.00
N ILE A 30 -4.45 -7.61 -32.96
CA ILE A 30 -3.20 -7.56 -32.20
C ILE A 30 -1.99 -7.95 -33.06
N LYS A 31 -2.20 -8.69 -34.14
CA LYS A 31 -1.16 -9.09 -35.11
C LYS A 31 -0.63 -7.92 -35.93
N ASP A 32 -1.45 -6.86 -36.08
CA ASP A 32 -1.09 -5.65 -36.81
C ASP A 32 -0.31 -4.65 -35.92
N VAL A 33 -0.15 -4.97 -34.62
CA VAL A 33 0.59 -4.15 -33.66
C VAL A 33 2.06 -4.53 -33.72
N GLY A 34 2.87 -3.69 -34.38
CA GLY A 34 4.32 -3.79 -34.45
C GLY A 34 5.02 -2.93 -33.39
N GLU A 35 6.34 -2.87 -33.51
CA GLU A 35 7.21 -2.07 -32.62
C GLU A 35 6.87 -0.57 -32.72
N LEU A 36 6.66 -0.05 -33.93
CA LEU A 36 6.35 1.35 -34.20
C LEU A 36 5.00 1.76 -33.52
N GLU A 37 4.01 0.91 -33.61
CA GLU A 37 2.70 1.12 -32.99
C GLU A 37 2.83 1.18 -31.46
N LEU A 38 3.64 0.29 -30.87
CA LEU A 38 3.90 0.27 -29.43
C LEU A 38 4.69 1.51 -28.98
N GLU A 39 5.71 1.93 -29.73
CA GLU A 39 6.44 3.17 -29.46
C GLU A 39 5.52 4.39 -29.59
N GLY A 40 4.63 4.39 -30.58
CA GLY A 40 3.59 5.41 -30.74
C GLY A 40 2.66 5.52 -29.53
N TYR A 41 2.27 4.36 -28.95
CA TYR A 41 1.47 4.32 -27.72
C TYR A 41 2.25 4.87 -26.50
N LEU A 42 3.51 4.52 -26.33
CA LEU A 42 4.33 5.05 -25.25
C LEU A 42 4.51 6.57 -25.38
N SER A 43 4.77 7.06 -26.60
CA SER A 43 4.85 8.49 -26.90
C SER A 43 3.53 9.23 -26.62
N TYR A 44 2.40 8.59 -26.86
CA TYR A 44 1.07 9.11 -26.47
C TYR A 44 0.94 9.24 -24.96
N MET A 45 1.39 8.23 -24.21
CA MET A 45 1.36 8.30 -22.76
C MET A 45 2.27 9.40 -22.20
N GLU A 46 3.47 9.57 -22.78
CA GLU A 46 4.41 10.62 -22.39
C GLU A 46 3.84 12.02 -22.65
N ARG A 47 3.28 12.25 -23.85
CA ARG A 47 2.59 13.51 -24.19
C ARG A 47 1.37 13.78 -23.29
N GLY A 48 0.68 12.71 -22.86
CA GLY A 48 -0.40 12.77 -21.89
C GLY A 48 0.08 12.98 -20.44
N GLN A 49 1.37 13.22 -20.21
CA GLN A 49 1.98 13.46 -18.90
C GLN A 49 1.70 12.37 -17.85
N PHE A 50 1.59 11.11 -18.29
CA PHE A 50 1.47 9.99 -17.37
C PHE A 50 2.76 9.84 -16.55
N ALA A 51 2.61 9.50 -15.27
CA ALA A 51 3.76 9.27 -14.39
C ALA A 51 4.67 8.15 -14.96
N SER A 52 5.99 8.32 -14.88
CA SER A 52 6.98 7.35 -15.37
C SER A 52 6.77 5.94 -14.80
N SER A 53 6.33 5.83 -13.55
CA SER A 53 5.96 4.54 -12.93
C SER A 53 4.74 3.90 -13.59
N THR A 54 3.77 4.70 -14.05
CA THR A 54 2.60 4.22 -14.79
C THR A 54 3.01 3.72 -16.18
N ILE A 55 3.86 4.45 -16.89
CA ILE A 55 4.38 4.03 -18.20
C ILE A 55 5.21 2.75 -18.04
N SER A 56 6.10 2.67 -17.05
CA SER A 56 6.89 1.46 -16.78
C SER A 56 6.03 0.23 -16.49
N ARG A 57 4.92 0.39 -15.74
CA ARG A 57 3.97 -0.70 -15.50
C ARG A 57 3.25 -1.10 -16.80
N ASN A 58 2.86 -0.14 -17.64
CA ASN A 58 2.28 -0.43 -18.95
C ASN A 58 3.25 -1.23 -19.83
N VAL A 59 4.54 -0.85 -19.90
CA VAL A 59 5.55 -1.63 -20.63
C VAL A 59 5.63 -3.06 -20.08
N ALA A 60 5.58 -3.25 -18.76
CA ALA A 60 5.59 -4.60 -18.17
C ALA A 60 4.35 -5.42 -18.55
N SER A 61 3.15 -4.81 -18.57
CA SER A 61 1.91 -5.49 -18.98
C SER A 61 1.89 -5.82 -20.47
N ILE A 62 2.40 -4.92 -21.31
CA ILE A 62 2.55 -5.13 -22.77
C ILE A 62 3.50 -6.29 -23.05
N ARG A 63 4.69 -6.29 -22.44
CA ARG A 63 5.66 -7.39 -22.56
C ARG A 63 5.07 -8.73 -22.13
N ALA A 64 4.34 -8.76 -21.02
CA ALA A 64 3.70 -9.99 -20.56
C ALA A 64 2.68 -10.53 -21.57
N LEU A 65 1.89 -9.64 -22.21
CA LEU A 65 0.92 -10.02 -23.23
C LEU A 65 1.61 -10.54 -24.49
N PHE A 66 2.54 -9.78 -25.08
CA PHE A 66 3.17 -10.15 -26.35
C PHE A 66 4.07 -11.39 -26.21
N GLN A 67 4.78 -11.52 -25.09
CA GLN A 67 5.52 -12.74 -24.76
C GLN A 67 4.60 -13.97 -24.71
N TYR A 68 3.43 -13.83 -24.07
CA TYR A 68 2.43 -14.91 -24.02
C TYR A 68 1.90 -15.26 -25.43
N LEU A 69 1.54 -14.25 -26.25
CA LEU A 69 1.05 -14.47 -27.63
C LEU A 69 2.09 -15.14 -28.52
N HIS A 70 3.35 -14.78 -28.36
CA HIS A 70 4.45 -15.40 -29.09
C HIS A 70 4.68 -16.85 -28.65
N GLN A 71 4.65 -17.14 -27.34
CA GLN A 71 4.77 -18.51 -26.81
C GLN A 71 3.63 -19.43 -27.27
N GLU A 72 2.40 -18.89 -27.40
CA GLU A 72 1.24 -19.59 -27.91
C GLU A 72 1.21 -19.68 -29.46
N GLY A 73 2.22 -19.18 -30.15
CA GLY A 73 2.31 -19.19 -31.61
C GLY A 73 1.26 -18.32 -32.31
N ARG A 74 0.65 -17.37 -31.60
CA ARG A 74 -0.37 -16.46 -32.15
C ARG A 74 0.22 -15.31 -32.95
N ILE A 75 1.47 -14.96 -32.70
CA ILE A 75 2.29 -13.98 -33.44
C ILE A 75 3.65 -14.60 -33.73
N GLU A 76 4.24 -14.24 -34.85
CA GLU A 76 5.56 -14.77 -35.30
C GLU A 76 6.70 -14.13 -34.53
N LYS A 77 6.61 -12.86 -34.22
CA LYS A 77 7.63 -12.07 -33.51
C LYS A 77 6.98 -11.31 -32.33
N ASP A 78 7.75 -11.14 -31.29
CA ASP A 78 7.34 -10.30 -30.13
C ASP A 78 7.80 -8.85 -30.38
N PRO A 79 6.88 -7.92 -30.70
CA PRO A 79 7.21 -6.52 -30.97
C PRO A 79 7.58 -5.72 -29.72
N SER A 80 7.42 -6.31 -28.54
CA SER A 80 7.66 -5.63 -27.26
C SER A 80 9.09 -5.80 -26.72
N LEU A 81 9.95 -6.57 -27.40
CA LEU A 81 11.29 -6.91 -26.90
C LEU A 81 12.17 -5.67 -26.70
N GLU A 82 12.13 -4.73 -27.64
CA GLU A 82 12.97 -3.53 -27.61
C GLU A 82 12.33 -2.35 -26.86
N LEU A 83 11.07 -2.48 -26.39
CA LEU A 83 10.42 -1.42 -25.62
C LEU A 83 11.23 -1.10 -24.36
N LYS A 84 11.64 0.15 -24.18
CA LYS A 84 12.37 0.60 -23.00
C LYS A 84 11.44 1.39 -22.08
N PRO A 85 11.27 0.94 -20.83
CA PRO A 85 10.53 1.74 -19.86
C PRO A 85 11.32 3.03 -19.57
N PRO A 86 10.64 4.16 -19.34
CA PRO A 86 11.31 5.37 -18.89
C PRO A 86 12.04 5.14 -17.56
N LYS A 87 13.14 5.86 -17.35
CA LYS A 87 13.83 5.84 -16.08
C LYS A 87 12.90 6.38 -15.00
N VAL A 88 12.54 5.55 -14.05
CA VAL A 88 11.80 5.97 -12.86
C VAL A 88 12.80 6.49 -11.85
N GLU A 89 12.78 7.79 -11.59
CA GLU A 89 13.53 8.34 -10.46
C GLU A 89 12.99 7.72 -9.18
N LYS A 90 13.85 7.02 -8.46
CA LYS A 90 13.52 6.51 -7.12
C LYS A 90 13.45 7.71 -6.18
N ARG A 91 12.26 8.25 -5.98
CA ARG A 91 12.06 9.24 -4.91
C ARG A 91 12.34 8.56 -3.58
N MET A 92 13.12 9.23 -2.74
CA MET A 92 13.30 8.77 -1.37
C MET A 92 11.93 8.76 -0.67
N PRO A 93 11.60 7.69 0.08
CA PRO A 93 10.37 7.67 0.87
C PRO A 93 10.33 8.85 1.85
N GLU A 94 9.20 9.51 1.94
CA GLU A 94 8.97 10.49 2.98
C GLU A 94 8.84 9.79 4.33
N ILE A 95 9.51 10.32 5.34
CA ILE A 95 9.57 9.78 6.69
C ILE A 95 9.23 10.91 7.65
N LEU A 96 8.27 10.67 8.52
CA LEU A 96 7.96 11.57 9.61
C LEU A 96 9.02 11.43 10.71
N SER A 97 9.38 12.53 11.35
CA SER A 97 10.14 12.48 12.60
C SER A 97 9.30 11.87 13.73
N VAL A 98 9.96 11.45 14.81
CA VAL A 98 9.27 10.91 16.00
C VAL A 98 8.28 11.95 16.55
N ASP A 99 8.65 13.23 16.59
CA ASP A 99 7.79 14.32 17.06
C ASP A 99 6.56 14.54 16.15
N GLU A 100 6.72 14.39 14.82
CA GLU A 100 5.60 14.48 13.88
C GLU A 100 4.63 13.31 14.04
N VAL A 101 5.16 12.10 14.22
CA VAL A 101 4.33 10.92 14.53
C VAL A 101 3.58 11.12 15.84
N ASP A 102 4.26 11.57 16.89
CA ASP A 102 3.63 11.80 18.20
C ASP A 102 2.51 12.85 18.10
N ARG A 103 2.74 13.97 17.38
CA ARG A 103 1.69 14.95 17.12
C ARG A 103 0.52 14.34 16.36
N LEU A 104 0.78 13.56 15.31
CA LEU A 104 -0.28 12.91 14.52
C LEU A 104 -1.14 11.96 15.37
N LEU A 105 -0.51 11.11 16.17
CA LEU A 105 -1.19 10.13 17.02
C LEU A 105 -2.02 10.77 18.15
N LYS A 106 -1.73 12.03 18.50
CA LYS A 106 -2.48 12.80 19.52
C LYS A 106 -3.70 13.53 18.96
N GLN A 107 -3.87 13.65 17.63
CA GLN A 107 -4.98 14.42 17.05
C GLN A 107 -6.37 13.79 17.28
N PRO A 108 -6.57 12.46 17.19
CA PRO A 108 -7.91 11.91 17.34
C PRO A 108 -8.52 12.25 18.68
N ASN A 109 -9.73 12.80 18.66
CA ASN A 109 -10.49 13.11 19.90
C ASN A 109 -10.94 11.83 20.59
N ARG A 110 -10.21 11.41 21.62
CA ARG A 110 -10.41 10.16 22.36
C ARG A 110 -11.65 10.19 23.29
N THR A 111 -12.53 11.18 23.17
CA THR A 111 -13.83 11.25 23.87
C THR A 111 -15.01 10.86 22.96
N THR A 112 -14.78 10.80 21.64
CA THR A 112 -15.79 10.41 20.66
C THR A 112 -15.55 8.98 20.15
N PRO A 113 -16.60 8.20 19.84
CA PRO A 113 -16.42 6.86 19.30
C PRO A 113 -15.54 6.84 18.04
N LYS A 114 -15.74 7.82 17.14
CA LYS A 114 -14.93 7.96 15.91
C LYS A 114 -13.46 8.21 16.24
N GLY A 115 -13.17 9.15 17.14
CA GLY A 115 -11.80 9.47 17.50
C GLY A 115 -11.10 8.34 18.27
N ILE A 116 -11.82 7.60 19.13
CA ILE A 116 -11.31 6.39 19.81
C ILE A 116 -10.91 5.34 18.76
N ARG A 117 -11.78 5.06 17.77
CA ARG A 117 -11.47 4.15 16.66
C ARG A 117 -10.26 4.61 15.86
N ASP A 118 -10.27 5.86 15.44
CA ASP A 118 -9.21 6.43 14.59
C ASP A 118 -7.86 6.43 15.34
N SER A 119 -7.85 6.72 16.65
CA SER A 119 -6.67 6.59 17.50
C SER A 119 -6.14 5.16 17.53
N ALA A 120 -7.00 4.17 17.74
CA ALA A 120 -6.60 2.76 17.75
C ALA A 120 -6.04 2.30 16.40
N MET A 121 -6.64 2.75 15.28
CA MET A 121 -6.14 2.45 13.94
C MET A 121 -4.75 3.04 13.69
N LEU A 122 -4.53 4.30 14.03
CA LEU A 122 -3.24 4.97 13.84
C LEU A 122 -2.15 4.38 14.74
N GLU A 123 -2.47 4.11 16.01
CA GLU A 123 -1.54 3.45 16.96
C GLU A 123 -1.14 2.06 16.46
N LEU A 124 -2.11 1.24 16.01
CA LEU A 124 -1.82 -0.10 15.51
C LEU A 124 -1.00 -0.07 14.22
N LEU A 125 -1.34 0.85 13.30
CA LEU A 125 -0.61 1.00 12.03
C LEU A 125 0.86 1.38 12.27
N TYR A 126 1.10 2.33 13.20
CA TYR A 126 2.45 2.76 13.53
C TYR A 126 3.21 1.73 14.38
N ALA A 127 2.56 1.09 15.34
CA ALA A 127 3.21 0.09 16.20
C ALA A 127 3.66 -1.17 15.45
N THR A 128 3.04 -1.49 14.32
CA THR A 128 3.27 -2.74 13.58
C THR A 128 3.89 -2.55 12.22
N GLY A 129 3.80 -1.34 11.67
CA GLY A 129 4.20 -1.06 10.29
C GLY A 129 3.44 -1.86 9.24
N MET A 130 2.27 -2.46 9.57
CA MET A 130 1.46 -3.24 8.61
C MET A 130 0.99 -2.39 7.44
N ARG A 131 0.59 -3.03 6.34
CA ARG A 131 -0.03 -2.34 5.22
C ARG A 131 -1.45 -1.90 5.59
N VAL A 132 -1.91 -0.76 5.06
CA VAL A 132 -3.31 -0.32 5.28
C VAL A 132 -4.33 -1.37 4.84
N SER A 133 -4.05 -2.11 3.78
CA SER A 133 -4.93 -3.21 3.34
C SER A 133 -5.02 -4.36 4.35
N GLU A 134 -3.96 -4.61 5.09
CA GLU A 134 -3.94 -5.59 6.19
C GLU A 134 -4.73 -5.05 7.38
N LEU A 135 -4.48 -3.81 7.81
CA LEU A 135 -5.23 -3.15 8.88
C LEU A 135 -6.76 -3.20 8.65
N LEU A 136 -7.19 -2.89 7.42
CA LEU A 136 -8.61 -2.83 7.07
C LEU A 136 -9.28 -4.21 6.90
N ARG A 137 -8.48 -5.27 6.79
CA ARG A 137 -8.96 -6.66 6.72
C ARG A 137 -8.85 -7.41 8.03
N LEU A 138 -8.28 -6.80 9.08
CA LEU A 138 -8.18 -7.45 10.38
C LEU A 138 -9.57 -7.82 10.90
N GLU A 139 -9.67 -9.03 11.42
CA GLU A 139 -10.84 -9.54 12.10
C GLU A 139 -10.64 -9.57 13.62
N MET A 140 -11.69 -9.71 14.38
CA MET A 140 -11.63 -9.77 15.84
C MET A 140 -10.71 -10.89 16.36
N LYS A 141 -10.66 -12.02 15.65
CA LYS A 141 -9.79 -13.16 15.99
C LYS A 141 -8.30 -12.90 15.76
N ASP A 142 -7.96 -11.85 15.00
CA ASP A 142 -6.57 -11.56 14.61
C ASP A 142 -5.80 -10.78 15.68
N ILE A 143 -6.49 -10.25 16.70
CA ILE A 143 -5.83 -9.53 17.79
C ILE A 143 -5.96 -10.28 19.11
N ASN A 144 -4.86 -10.37 19.83
CA ASN A 144 -4.82 -10.90 21.18
C ASN A 144 -4.21 -9.87 22.14
N LEU A 145 -5.08 -9.14 22.84
CA LEU A 145 -4.65 -8.09 23.75
C LEU A 145 -4.02 -8.65 25.03
N SER A 146 -4.44 -9.84 25.50
CA SER A 146 -3.83 -10.46 26.68
C SER A 146 -2.38 -10.82 26.44
N LEU A 147 -2.06 -11.40 25.31
CA LEU A 147 -0.71 -11.77 24.91
C LEU A 147 0.05 -10.66 24.16
N GLY A 148 -0.63 -9.58 23.79
CA GLY A 148 -0.03 -8.39 23.18
C GLY A 148 0.49 -8.61 21.76
N TYR A 149 -0.31 -9.22 20.88
CA TYR A 149 0.07 -9.39 19.49
C TYR A 149 -1.12 -9.26 18.53
N VAL A 150 -0.79 -9.05 17.25
CA VAL A 150 -1.73 -9.10 16.12
C VAL A 150 -1.21 -10.04 15.05
N VAL A 151 -2.12 -10.76 14.38
CA VAL A 151 -1.82 -11.66 13.26
C VAL A 151 -2.17 -10.96 11.95
N CYS A 152 -1.16 -10.70 11.13
CA CYS A 152 -1.35 -10.15 9.78
C CYS A 152 -1.35 -11.27 8.75
N ARG A 153 -2.36 -11.26 7.85
CA ARG A 153 -2.48 -12.19 6.73
C ARG A 153 -2.34 -11.47 5.41
N ASP A 154 -1.44 -11.94 4.56
CA ASP A 154 -1.24 -11.41 3.20
C ASP A 154 -0.88 -12.55 2.24
N GLU A 155 -1.68 -12.74 1.18
CA GLU A 155 -1.47 -13.72 0.10
C GLU A 155 -1.13 -15.15 0.59
N GLY A 156 -1.83 -15.62 1.64
CA GLY A 156 -1.64 -16.95 2.22
C GLY A 156 -0.46 -17.09 3.17
N LYS A 157 0.21 -16.00 3.49
CA LYS A 157 1.25 -15.94 4.55
C LYS A 157 0.68 -15.25 5.78
N GLU A 158 1.02 -15.81 6.94
CA GLU A 158 0.69 -15.23 8.23
C GLU A 158 1.96 -14.77 8.94
N ARG A 159 1.88 -13.65 9.65
CA ARG A 159 2.92 -13.19 10.56
C ARG A 159 2.33 -12.64 11.84
N VAL A 160 2.96 -12.95 12.94
CA VAL A 160 2.58 -12.46 14.26
C VAL A 160 3.45 -11.24 14.58
N ILE A 161 2.83 -10.11 14.91
CA ILE A 161 3.53 -8.88 15.23
C ILE A 161 3.19 -8.51 16.69
N PRO A 162 4.19 -8.37 17.56
CA PRO A 162 3.96 -7.91 18.93
C PRO A 162 3.52 -6.43 18.93
N ILE A 163 2.63 -6.07 19.85
CA ILE A 163 2.18 -4.70 20.06
C ILE A 163 2.57 -4.21 21.47
N GLY A 164 3.08 -2.98 21.52
CA GLY A 164 3.45 -2.35 22.79
C GLY A 164 2.25 -1.86 23.60
N ASN A 165 2.49 -1.49 24.86
CA ASN A 165 1.45 -1.09 25.81
C ASN A 165 0.59 0.09 25.34
N ILE A 166 1.17 1.07 24.65
CA ILE A 166 0.43 2.25 24.15
C ILE A 166 -0.64 1.80 23.15
N CYS A 167 -0.25 0.99 22.16
CA CYS A 167 -1.16 0.42 21.18
C CYS A 167 -2.21 -0.48 21.85
N LYS A 168 -1.79 -1.33 22.79
CA LYS A 168 -2.69 -2.20 23.56
C LYS A 168 -3.76 -1.38 24.27
N THR A 169 -3.40 -0.34 25.01
CA THR A 169 -4.36 0.55 25.70
C THR A 169 -5.34 1.21 24.75
N ALA A 170 -4.86 1.69 23.58
CA ALA A 170 -5.73 2.27 22.56
C ALA A 170 -6.73 1.25 22.00
N MET A 171 -6.28 0.01 21.79
CA MET A 171 -7.13 -1.09 21.32
C MET A 171 -8.15 -1.53 22.37
N GLU A 172 -7.76 -1.65 23.64
CA GLU A 172 -8.65 -1.96 24.76
C GLU A 172 -9.77 -0.92 24.86
N LYS A 173 -9.41 0.37 24.78
CA LYS A 173 -10.38 1.45 24.79
C LYS A 173 -11.33 1.38 23.59
N TYR A 174 -10.81 1.11 22.39
CA TYR A 174 -11.64 0.97 21.19
C TYR A 174 -12.65 -0.17 21.32
N LEU A 175 -12.19 -1.34 21.72
CA LEU A 175 -13.05 -2.53 21.86
C LEU A 175 -14.09 -2.37 22.98
N GLY A 176 -13.71 -1.76 24.10
CA GLY A 176 -14.60 -1.59 25.26
C GLY A 176 -15.59 -0.44 25.15
N GLU A 177 -15.22 0.68 24.48
CA GLU A 177 -16.04 1.91 24.55
C GLU A 177 -16.64 2.34 23.20
N ALA A 178 -16.06 1.94 22.07
CA ALA A 178 -16.42 2.53 20.80
C ALA A 178 -16.92 1.54 19.73
N ARG A 179 -16.34 0.35 19.63
CA ARG A 179 -16.64 -0.59 18.54
C ARG A 179 -18.12 -0.95 18.46
N GLU A 180 -18.76 -1.27 19.59
CA GLU A 180 -20.16 -1.65 19.63
C GLU A 180 -21.09 -0.56 19.09
N LYS A 181 -20.71 0.73 19.26
CA LYS A 181 -21.49 1.86 18.74
C LYS A 181 -21.55 1.93 17.21
N PHE A 182 -20.61 1.29 16.52
CA PHE A 182 -20.57 1.22 15.06
C PHE A 182 -21.23 -0.06 14.53
N VAL A 183 -20.99 -1.20 15.20
CA VAL A 183 -21.43 -2.51 14.72
C VAL A 183 -22.94 -2.70 14.91
N LYS A 184 -23.51 -2.17 16.01
CA LYS A 184 -24.95 -2.25 16.35
C LYS A 184 -25.55 -3.64 16.06
N GLU A 185 -26.50 -3.70 15.10
CA GLU A 185 -27.23 -4.90 14.71
C GLU A 185 -26.51 -5.71 13.59
N ASN A 186 -25.45 -5.13 12.98
CA ASN A 186 -24.69 -5.81 11.95
C ASN A 186 -23.55 -6.60 12.58
N GLU A 187 -23.74 -7.91 12.77
CA GLU A 187 -22.64 -8.80 13.12
C GLU A 187 -21.55 -8.72 12.04
N THR A 188 -20.39 -8.24 12.41
CA THR A 188 -19.22 -8.19 11.54
C THR A 188 -17.99 -8.70 12.26
N GLU A 189 -17.22 -9.54 11.56
CA GLU A 189 -15.95 -10.06 12.06
C GLU A 189 -14.84 -9.00 11.97
N PHE A 190 -15.01 -7.95 11.14
CA PHE A 190 -13.99 -6.92 10.99
C PHE A 190 -13.68 -6.22 12.30
N LEU A 191 -12.38 -6.11 12.60
CA LEU A 191 -11.88 -5.38 13.76
C LEU A 191 -12.26 -3.91 13.68
N PHE A 192 -12.01 -3.26 12.54
CA PHE A 192 -12.33 -1.87 12.29
C PHE A 192 -13.42 -1.69 11.27
N THR A 193 -14.41 -0.88 11.61
CA THR A 193 -15.54 -0.57 10.74
C THR A 193 -15.64 0.94 10.49
N ASN A 194 -16.34 1.32 9.42
CA ASN A 194 -16.76 2.70 9.21
C ASN A 194 -17.91 3.07 10.18
N CYS A 195 -18.42 4.31 10.10
CA CYS A 195 -19.50 4.77 10.98
C CYS A 195 -20.85 4.05 10.75
N SER A 196 -20.98 3.30 9.66
CA SER A 196 -22.19 2.51 9.33
C SER A 196 -22.02 1.01 9.66
N GLY A 197 -20.95 0.61 10.35
CA GLY A 197 -20.69 -0.79 10.72
C GLY A 197 -20.10 -1.67 9.62
N ASN A 198 -19.87 -1.14 8.42
CA ASN A 198 -19.26 -1.87 7.31
C ASN A 198 -17.72 -1.74 7.32
N SER A 199 -17.04 -2.58 6.54
CA SER A 199 -15.60 -2.45 6.36
C SER A 199 -15.21 -1.06 5.85
N MET A 200 -14.12 -0.52 6.36
CA MET A 200 -13.61 0.78 5.92
C MET A 200 -12.84 0.63 4.61
N SER A 201 -13.08 1.54 3.64
CA SER A 201 -12.31 1.58 2.40
C SER A 201 -10.93 2.21 2.61
N ARG A 202 -9.95 1.85 1.75
CA ARG A 202 -8.63 2.50 1.74
C ARG A 202 -8.72 4.02 1.55
N GLN A 203 -9.61 4.48 0.68
CA GLN A 203 -9.84 5.92 0.47
C GLN A 203 -10.44 6.59 1.71
N GLY A 204 -11.35 5.90 2.42
CA GLY A 204 -11.91 6.39 3.68
C GLY A 204 -10.84 6.56 4.74
N PHE A 205 -9.99 5.55 4.95
CA PHE A 205 -8.89 5.65 5.88
C PHE A 205 -7.86 6.72 5.48
N TRP A 206 -7.53 6.83 4.21
CA TRP A 206 -6.61 7.87 3.73
C TRP A 206 -7.12 9.28 4.00
N LYS A 207 -8.43 9.54 3.82
CA LYS A 207 -9.04 10.83 4.18
C LYS A 207 -8.91 11.12 5.68
N VAL A 208 -9.12 10.11 6.54
CA VAL A 208 -8.94 10.22 7.99
C VAL A 208 -7.50 10.59 8.33
N LEU A 209 -6.54 9.85 7.78
CA LEU A 209 -5.11 10.08 8.01
C LEU A 209 -4.69 11.49 7.56
N LYS A 210 -5.15 11.92 6.37
CA LYS A 210 -4.82 13.23 5.82
C LYS A 210 -5.39 14.38 6.66
N GLY A 211 -6.64 14.24 7.13
CA GLY A 211 -7.25 15.22 8.03
C GLY A 211 -6.46 15.38 9.33
N TYR A 212 -6.06 14.30 9.98
CA TYR A 212 -5.24 14.37 11.20
C TYR A 212 -3.82 14.89 10.93
N ALA A 213 -3.25 14.65 9.76
CA ALA A 213 -1.96 15.22 9.38
C ALA A 213 -2.03 16.76 9.23
N GLU A 214 -3.10 17.25 8.63
CA GLU A 214 -3.38 18.69 8.52
C GLU A 214 -3.56 19.34 9.91
N GLU A 215 -4.35 18.71 10.79
CA GLU A 215 -4.54 19.15 12.17
C GLU A 215 -3.24 19.13 12.98
N ALA A 216 -2.36 18.15 12.74
CA ALA A 216 -1.03 18.07 13.36
C ALA A 216 0.00 19.08 12.81
N GLY A 217 -0.35 19.85 11.79
CA GLY A 217 0.55 20.79 11.13
C GLY A 217 1.68 20.11 10.35
N ILE A 218 1.45 18.88 9.87
CA ILE A 218 2.41 18.14 9.05
C ILE A 218 2.32 18.66 7.62
N LYS A 219 3.43 19.21 7.12
CA LYS A 219 3.49 19.86 5.79
C LYS A 219 3.73 18.90 4.63
N HIS A 220 4.12 17.67 4.92
CA HIS A 220 4.39 16.64 3.91
C HIS A 220 3.09 15.99 3.44
N ASP A 221 3.09 15.48 2.19
CA ASP A 221 1.97 14.67 1.72
C ASP A 221 2.04 13.28 2.36
N ILE A 222 1.23 13.09 3.40
CA ILE A 222 1.22 11.86 4.19
C ILE A 222 0.35 10.79 3.55
N THR A 223 0.89 9.59 3.50
CA THR A 223 0.19 8.39 3.08
C THR A 223 0.33 7.29 4.14
N PRO A 224 -0.48 6.22 4.10
CA PRO A 224 -0.25 5.08 4.98
C PRO A 224 1.15 4.44 4.82
N HIS A 225 1.75 4.56 3.63
CA HIS A 225 3.13 4.12 3.41
C HIS A 225 4.13 4.99 4.15
N THR A 226 3.87 6.30 4.29
CA THR A 226 4.71 7.22 5.06
C THR A 226 4.84 6.77 6.52
N LEU A 227 3.71 6.40 7.18
CA LEU A 227 3.74 5.85 8.54
C LEU A 227 4.52 4.53 8.63
N ARG A 228 4.33 3.64 7.66
CA ARG A 228 5.08 2.37 7.61
C ARG A 228 6.58 2.60 7.39
N HIS A 229 6.97 3.56 6.54
CA HIS A 229 8.37 3.94 6.34
C HIS A 229 8.97 4.54 7.61
N SER A 230 8.21 5.41 8.29
CA SER A 230 8.61 5.99 9.58
C SER A 230 8.81 4.92 10.65
N PHE A 231 7.87 3.97 10.78
CA PHE A 231 8.02 2.82 11.68
C PHE A 231 9.31 2.06 11.40
N ALA A 232 9.54 1.66 10.15
CA ALA A 232 10.73 0.88 9.78
C ALA A 232 12.03 1.62 10.10
N THR A 233 12.08 2.91 9.77
CA THR A 233 13.24 3.76 10.03
C THR A 233 13.47 3.95 11.52
N HIS A 234 12.42 4.25 12.30
CA HIS A 234 12.54 4.47 13.74
C HIS A 234 12.95 3.20 14.47
N MET A 235 12.44 2.03 14.07
CA MET A 235 12.86 0.75 14.63
C MET A 235 14.36 0.49 14.42
N LEU A 236 14.87 0.72 13.20
CA LEU A 236 16.28 0.53 12.87
C LEU A 236 17.16 1.56 13.58
N GLN A 237 16.74 2.82 13.68
CA GLN A 237 17.45 3.87 14.43
C GLN A 237 17.55 3.57 15.92
N ASN A 238 16.52 2.88 16.47
CA ASN A 238 16.51 2.43 17.87
C ASN A 238 17.20 1.08 18.07
N GLY A 239 17.97 0.59 17.07
CA GLY A 239 18.81 -0.60 17.20
C GLY A 239 18.11 -1.93 16.93
N ALA A 240 16.90 -1.92 16.36
CA ALA A 240 16.27 -3.17 15.94
C ALA A 240 17.07 -3.81 14.80
N ASP A 241 17.14 -5.14 14.81
CA ASP A 241 17.78 -5.91 13.74
C ASP A 241 16.97 -5.83 12.44
N VAL A 242 17.67 -5.67 11.30
CA VAL A 242 17.06 -5.53 9.96
C VAL A 242 16.15 -6.70 9.61
N LYS A 243 16.56 -7.93 10.00
CA LYS A 243 15.78 -9.14 9.74
C LYS A 243 14.49 -9.15 10.52
N SER A 244 14.51 -8.75 11.78
CA SER A 244 13.32 -8.61 12.62
C SER A 244 12.35 -7.59 12.04
N VAL A 245 12.84 -6.43 11.58
CA VAL A 245 12.01 -5.41 10.91
C VAL A 245 11.45 -5.93 9.58
N GLN A 246 12.26 -6.67 8.80
CA GLN A 246 11.81 -7.32 7.57
C GLN A 246 10.63 -8.28 7.83
N GLU A 247 10.76 -9.12 8.86
CA GLU A 247 9.72 -10.09 9.25
C GLU A 247 8.42 -9.37 9.68
N MET A 248 8.53 -8.35 10.54
CA MET A 248 7.37 -7.53 10.95
C MET A 248 6.68 -6.88 9.76
N LEU A 249 7.44 -6.33 8.81
CA LEU A 249 6.90 -5.70 7.61
C LEU A 249 6.37 -6.72 6.59
N GLY A 250 6.77 -7.98 6.64
CA GLY A 250 6.42 -9.00 5.65
C GLY A 250 7.04 -8.71 4.28
N HIS A 251 8.29 -8.24 4.26
CA HIS A 251 9.05 -8.07 3.02
C HIS A 251 9.65 -9.40 2.58
N SER A 252 9.38 -9.81 1.35
CA SER A 252 9.95 -11.03 0.77
C SER A 252 11.45 -10.90 0.48
N ASP A 253 11.93 -9.67 0.25
CA ASP A 253 13.33 -9.36 -0.05
C ASP A 253 13.88 -8.38 0.99
N ILE A 254 15.02 -8.73 1.60
CA ILE A 254 15.72 -7.93 2.61
C ILE A 254 16.17 -6.58 2.05
N SER A 255 16.49 -6.49 0.75
CA SER A 255 16.90 -5.26 0.09
C SER A 255 15.84 -4.15 0.22
N THR A 256 14.56 -4.53 0.28
CA THR A 256 13.44 -3.61 0.51
C THR A 256 13.49 -2.97 1.90
N THR A 257 14.02 -3.69 2.90
CA THR A 257 14.15 -3.18 4.27
C THR A 257 15.47 -2.42 4.45
N GLN A 258 16.54 -2.86 3.80
CA GLN A 258 17.85 -2.20 3.86
C GLN A 258 17.83 -0.73 3.37
N VAL A 259 16.89 -0.37 2.51
CA VAL A 259 16.69 1.03 2.08
C VAL A 259 16.53 1.95 3.29
N TYR A 260 15.91 1.49 4.37
CA TYR A 260 15.67 2.31 5.57
C TYR A 260 16.93 2.58 6.41
N LEU A 261 17.98 1.78 6.28
CA LEU A 261 19.27 2.03 6.95
C LEU A 261 19.91 3.35 6.51
N ASN A 262 19.72 3.71 5.23
CA ASN A 262 20.33 4.92 4.65
C ASN A 262 19.68 6.22 5.20
N PHE A 263 18.50 6.13 5.81
CA PHE A 263 17.83 7.29 6.42
C PHE A 263 18.34 7.63 7.82
N GLY A 264 19.01 6.70 8.49
CA GLY A 264 19.62 6.92 9.81
C GLY A 264 20.91 7.74 9.78
N VAL A 265 21.61 7.74 8.64
CA VAL A 265 22.96 8.34 8.51
C VAL A 265 22.91 9.81 8.05
N ALA A 266 21.81 10.28 7.50
CA ALA A 266 21.72 11.62 6.87
C ALA A 266 21.37 12.77 7.83
N LYS A 267 21.31 12.55 9.15
CA LYS A 267 20.97 13.59 10.16
C LYS A 267 21.90 13.54 11.39
N MET A 268 23.19 13.27 11.21
CA MET A 268 24.22 13.63 12.19
C MET A 268 25.00 14.84 11.70
#